data_40796ce534513df6ff6215e79c9f7085
#
_entry.id   40796ce534513df6ff6215e79c9f7085
#
_cell.length_a   1.000
_cell.length_b   1.000
_cell.length_c   1.000
_cell.angle_alpha   90.00
_cell.angle_beta   90.00
_cell.angle_gamma   90.00
#
_symmetry.space_group_name_H-M   'P 1'
#
loop_
_entity.id
_entity.type
_entity.pdbx_description
1 polymer ?
#
loop_
_entity_poly.entity_id
_entity_poly.type
_entity_poly.pdbx_seq_one_letter_code
_entity_poly.pdbx_strand_id
1 'polypeptide(L)'
;MGLFNFIKNQFIEVIEWTDNTTDTMVYRFPVENKEIKMGAQLTVRESQLAVFVNEGVIADVFYPGRYILSTENMPITTKLKSWKYGFNSPFKAEVYFVNSKQFTDQKWGTSNPIMMRDKEFGMLRLRGYGIYSYGVTNAEIFLKEVFGTNQRFDTESISGQLKRTILSGITDLLGESKIPALDLAMNYDELSEQAKNKLQPKFYEFGFELKTLIIENLSLPEEVEKVMDKRTSMGVLGNLNQYTQYQAAEAIRDAAQNPGMGGVGASIGAGAAIGNVMAESLKGNSHLQNSSEASTVQCPHCHSQVLNNHKFCPECGKPLEQLKNKCNKCGADVDSNAKFCPECGCSQNLEKFCSNCKAKMSPGAKFCPECGTANA
;
A
#
# COMPACT_ATOMS: atom_id res chain seq x y z
N MET A 1 1.39 25.22 70.41
CA MET A 1 1.46 24.20 69.35
C MET A 1 0.35 23.19 69.66
N GLY A 2 -0.72 23.22 68.91
CA GLY A 2 -1.98 22.67 69.33
C GLY A 2 -2.13 21.16 69.14
N LEU A 3 -3.00 20.61 69.94
CA LEU A 3 -3.50 19.24 69.97
C LEU A 3 -3.92 18.75 68.57
N PHE A 4 -4.32 19.64 67.68
CA PHE A 4 -4.69 19.39 66.30
C PHE A 4 -3.52 18.92 65.42
N ASN A 5 -2.29 19.37 65.66
CA ASN A 5 -1.10 18.89 64.94
C ASN A 5 -0.68 17.48 65.36
N PHE A 6 -0.96 17.12 66.62
CA PHE A 6 -0.65 15.77 67.14
C PHE A 6 -1.64 14.74 66.53
N ILE A 7 -2.90 15.09 66.36
CA ILE A 7 -3.91 14.22 65.77
C ILE A 7 -3.69 14.03 64.26
N LYS A 8 -3.25 15.07 63.54
CA LYS A 8 -2.89 14.95 62.11
C LYS A 8 -1.75 13.98 61.84
N ASN A 9 -0.88 13.78 62.79
CA ASN A 9 0.29 12.87 62.67
C ASN A 9 -0.10 11.40 62.94
N GLN A 10 -1.30 11.07 63.39
CA GLN A 10 -1.71 9.69 63.64
C GLN A 10 -2.47 9.01 62.51
N PHE A 11 -2.83 9.74 61.43
CA PHE A 11 -3.46 9.11 60.27
C PHE A 11 -2.40 8.47 59.37
N ILE A 12 -2.69 7.22 58.96
CA ILE A 12 -1.90 6.49 57.97
C ILE A 12 -1.97 7.27 56.67
N GLU A 13 -0.81 7.64 56.14
CA GLU A 13 -0.72 8.28 54.82
C GLU A 13 -1.03 7.26 53.73
N VAL A 14 -1.94 7.60 52.81
CA VAL A 14 -2.28 6.76 51.67
C VAL A 14 -1.72 7.44 50.43
N ILE A 15 -0.85 6.73 49.72
CA ILE A 15 -0.25 7.14 48.46
C ILE A 15 -0.94 6.34 47.36
N GLU A 16 -1.83 6.98 46.63
CA GLU A 16 -2.51 6.38 45.49
C GLU A 16 -2.85 7.44 44.44
N TRP A 17 -3.04 7.00 43.23
CA TRP A 17 -3.50 7.83 42.14
C TRP A 17 -4.64 7.17 41.41
N THR A 18 -5.71 7.97 41.15
CA THR A 18 -6.81 7.60 40.27
C THR A 18 -6.76 8.48 39.04
N ASP A 19 -6.51 7.86 37.90
CA ASP A 19 -6.46 8.57 36.61
C ASP A 19 -7.87 8.69 36.04
N ASN A 20 -8.34 9.93 35.88
CA ASN A 20 -9.62 10.26 35.25
C ASN A 20 -9.42 10.76 33.80
N THR A 21 -8.21 10.60 33.25
CA THR A 21 -7.87 11.05 31.90
C THR A 21 -7.57 9.88 30.98
N THR A 22 -7.61 10.12 29.69
CA THR A 22 -7.25 9.12 28.69
C THR A 22 -5.77 9.23 28.25
N ASP A 23 -5.15 10.36 28.52
CA ASP A 23 -3.90 10.83 27.94
C ASP A 23 -2.72 10.97 28.92
N THR A 24 -2.98 10.99 30.23
CA THR A 24 -1.91 11.14 31.24
C THR A 24 -1.05 9.87 31.32
N MET A 25 0.24 10.04 31.07
CA MET A 25 1.23 8.96 31.12
C MET A 25 1.96 8.90 32.46
N VAL A 26 2.29 10.06 33.03
CA VAL A 26 2.98 10.16 34.32
C VAL A 26 2.33 11.24 35.15
N TYR A 27 2.18 10.92 36.44
CA TYR A 27 1.73 11.85 37.46
C TYR A 27 2.67 11.78 38.66
N ARG A 28 3.21 12.93 39.04
CA ARG A 28 3.99 13.05 40.27
C ARG A 28 3.04 13.26 41.45
N PHE A 29 3.05 12.32 42.37
CA PHE A 29 2.25 12.42 43.58
C PHE A 29 2.78 13.58 44.46
N PRO A 30 1.90 14.47 44.96
CA PRO A 30 2.29 15.60 45.80
C PRO A 30 2.62 15.13 47.23
N VAL A 31 3.85 14.78 47.48
CA VAL A 31 4.36 14.44 48.82
C VAL A 31 4.75 15.72 49.53
N GLU A 32 4.16 15.99 50.70
CA GLU A 32 4.48 17.18 51.52
C GLU A 32 5.95 17.12 51.95
N ASN A 33 6.71 18.17 51.70
CA ASN A 33 8.17 18.24 51.97
C ASN A 33 9.01 17.10 51.39
N LYS A 34 8.46 16.32 50.42
CA LYS A 34 9.07 15.07 49.94
C LYS A 34 9.23 13.99 51.00
N GLU A 35 8.55 14.08 52.13
CA GLU A 35 8.66 13.20 53.28
C GLU A 35 7.52 12.20 53.33
N ILE A 36 7.83 10.92 53.16
CA ILE A 36 6.87 9.81 53.26
C ILE A 36 6.95 9.27 54.72
N LYS A 37 5.80 9.16 55.36
CA LYS A 37 5.72 8.63 56.73
C LYS A 37 5.95 7.12 56.75
N MET A 38 6.64 6.66 57.75
CA MET A 38 6.77 5.23 58.06
C MET A 38 5.41 4.60 58.25
N GLY A 39 5.12 3.47 57.60
CA GLY A 39 3.84 2.80 57.60
C GLY A 39 2.83 3.38 56.62
N ALA A 40 3.20 4.36 55.79
CA ALA A 40 2.37 4.82 54.71
C ALA A 40 1.96 3.65 53.80
N GLN A 41 0.75 3.71 53.25
CA GLN A 41 0.22 2.68 52.39
C GLN A 41 0.25 3.16 50.93
N LEU A 42 1.03 2.44 50.13
CA LEU A 42 1.06 2.64 48.68
C LEU A 42 0.10 1.68 48.01
N THR A 43 -0.83 2.21 47.22
CA THR A 43 -1.73 1.43 46.38
C THR A 43 -1.38 1.67 44.91
N VAL A 44 -0.93 0.64 44.20
CA VAL A 44 -0.66 0.66 42.78
C VAL A 44 -1.73 -0.17 42.05
N ARG A 45 -2.44 0.44 41.13
CA ARG A 45 -3.52 -0.21 40.38
C ARG A 45 -2.96 -1.06 39.24
N GLU A 46 -3.76 -2.00 38.72
CA GLU A 46 -3.37 -2.95 37.66
C GLU A 46 -2.76 -2.29 36.41
N SER A 47 -3.20 -1.07 36.08
CA SER A 47 -2.71 -0.32 34.92
C SER A 47 -1.66 0.73 35.27
N GLN A 48 -0.98 0.59 36.41
CA GLN A 48 -0.02 1.57 36.93
C GLN A 48 1.25 0.91 37.44
N LEU A 49 2.33 1.70 37.43
CA LEU A 49 3.58 1.43 38.15
C LEU A 49 3.86 2.63 39.03
N ALA A 50 4.37 2.43 40.22
CA ALA A 50 4.84 3.52 41.07
C ALA A 50 6.37 3.50 41.14
N VAL A 51 7.01 4.60 40.75
CA VAL A 51 8.45 4.74 40.72
C VAL A 51 8.86 5.72 41.82
N PHE A 52 9.72 5.25 42.71
CA PHE A 52 10.31 6.05 43.78
C PHE A 52 11.64 6.62 43.33
N VAL A 53 11.77 7.94 43.46
CA VAL A 53 13.02 8.64 43.12
C VAL A 53 13.55 9.30 44.42
N ASN A 54 14.74 8.91 44.84
CA ASN A 54 15.44 9.48 45.98
C ASN A 54 16.66 10.28 45.49
N GLU A 55 16.73 11.55 45.91
CA GLU A 55 17.83 12.45 45.56
C GLU A 55 18.12 12.46 44.01
N GLY A 56 17.08 12.38 43.19
CA GLY A 56 17.19 12.39 41.73
C GLY A 56 17.58 11.05 41.11
N VAL A 57 17.67 9.97 41.90
CA VAL A 57 17.98 8.63 41.40
C VAL A 57 16.80 7.72 41.61
N ILE A 58 16.41 6.94 40.56
CA ILE A 58 15.40 5.91 40.72
C ILE A 58 15.84 4.89 41.74
N ALA A 59 15.08 4.78 42.82
CA ALA A 59 15.36 3.91 43.94
C ALA A 59 14.67 2.56 43.80
N ASP A 60 13.37 2.58 43.43
CA ASP A 60 12.56 1.37 43.31
C ASP A 60 11.36 1.54 42.37
N VAL A 61 10.85 0.41 41.85
CA VAL A 61 9.65 0.35 41.04
C VAL A 61 8.67 -0.65 41.62
N PHE A 62 7.50 -0.17 41.99
CA PHE A 62 6.41 -0.99 42.54
C PHE A 62 5.40 -1.33 41.45
N TYR A 63 5.11 -2.61 41.36
CA TYR A 63 4.11 -3.17 40.43
C TYR A 63 2.72 -3.13 41.07
N PRO A 64 1.66 -3.49 40.35
CA PRO A 64 0.29 -3.51 40.89
C PRO A 64 0.22 -4.27 42.21
N GLY A 65 -0.42 -3.65 43.21
CA GLY A 65 -0.54 -4.20 44.55
C GLY A 65 -0.69 -3.15 45.64
N ARG A 66 -0.80 -3.62 46.87
CA ARG A 66 -0.82 -2.80 48.08
C ARG A 66 0.43 -3.07 48.90
N TYR A 67 1.15 -2.01 49.23
CA TYR A 67 2.41 -2.07 49.94
C TYR A 67 2.34 -1.21 51.19
N ILE A 68 2.93 -1.70 52.30
CA ILE A 68 3.18 -0.91 53.50
C ILE A 68 4.61 -0.45 53.43
N LEU A 69 4.83 0.86 53.37
CA LEU A 69 6.15 1.45 53.22
C LEU A 69 6.86 1.45 54.60
N SER A 70 7.64 0.41 54.84
CA SER A 70 8.48 0.26 56.03
C SER A 70 9.90 -0.07 55.60
N THR A 71 10.89 0.19 56.46
CA THR A 71 12.30 -0.15 56.20
C THR A 71 12.53 -1.65 56.00
N GLU A 72 11.62 -2.50 56.50
CA GLU A 72 11.74 -3.96 56.43
C GLU A 72 11.15 -4.54 55.15
N ASN A 73 10.18 -3.86 54.56
CA ASN A 73 9.41 -4.38 53.42
C ASN A 73 9.67 -3.67 52.08
N MET A 74 10.60 -2.71 52.06
CA MET A 74 11.07 -2.19 50.77
C MET A 74 12.01 -3.21 50.16
N PRO A 75 11.76 -3.61 48.87
CA PRO A 75 12.75 -4.38 48.14
C PRO A 75 14.03 -3.56 48.06
N ILE A 76 15.02 -4.02 48.75
CA ILE A 76 16.27 -3.28 48.95
C ILE A 76 17.09 -3.45 47.66
N THR A 77 16.96 -2.53 46.73
CA THR A 77 18.07 -2.37 45.78
C THR A 77 19.33 -1.95 46.56
N THR A 78 20.44 -2.50 46.16
CA THR A 78 21.77 -2.37 46.85
C THR A 78 22.20 -0.92 47.13
N LYS A 79 21.50 0.07 46.56
CA LYS A 79 21.76 1.51 46.70
C LYS A 79 21.07 2.16 47.89
N LEU A 80 19.98 1.60 48.41
CA LEU A 80 19.32 2.08 49.63
C LEU A 80 20.03 1.60 50.93
N LYS A 81 20.97 0.68 50.84
CA LYS A 81 21.78 0.23 51.99
C LYS A 81 22.63 1.32 52.64
N SER A 82 22.69 2.51 52.03
CA SER A 82 23.38 3.67 52.60
C SER A 82 22.53 4.49 53.60
N TRP A 83 21.29 4.08 53.82
CA TRP A 83 20.39 4.72 54.78
C TRP A 83 20.79 4.35 56.22
N LYS A 84 21.82 5.01 56.68
CA LYS A 84 22.42 4.77 58.01
C LYS A 84 21.88 5.64 59.14
N TYR A 85 20.83 6.42 58.90
CA TYR A 85 20.36 7.36 59.92
C TYR A 85 19.03 6.91 60.49
N GLY A 86 19.12 6.37 61.68
CA GLY A 86 18.11 6.10 62.70
C GLY A 86 16.63 6.20 62.36
N PHE A 87 15.91 5.22 62.79
CA PHE A 87 14.49 4.86 62.68
C PHE A 87 13.43 5.97 62.95
N ASN A 88 13.80 7.23 63.03
CA ASN A 88 12.89 8.37 63.25
C ASN A 88 12.94 9.48 62.20
N SER A 89 13.66 9.26 61.08
CA SER A 89 13.72 10.26 60.03
C SER A 89 12.75 9.90 58.91
N PRO A 90 11.87 10.82 58.46
CA PRO A 90 10.99 10.60 57.34
C PRO A 90 11.83 10.31 56.06
N PHE A 91 11.34 9.40 55.25
CA PHE A 91 11.96 9.05 53.98
C PHE A 91 11.72 10.14 52.95
N LYS A 92 12.78 10.72 52.40
CA LYS A 92 12.66 11.74 51.35
C LYS A 92 12.63 11.07 49.95
N ALA A 93 11.47 11.03 49.34
CA ALA A 93 11.33 10.51 48.00
C ALA A 93 10.25 11.25 47.21
N GLU A 94 10.45 11.29 45.92
CA GLU A 94 9.41 11.64 44.98
C GLU A 94 8.75 10.37 44.48
N VAL A 95 7.44 10.37 44.37
CA VAL A 95 6.66 9.24 43.87
C VAL A 95 6.03 9.60 42.52
N TYR A 96 6.38 8.84 41.52
CA TYR A 96 5.83 8.98 40.19
C TYR A 96 4.95 7.78 39.87
N PHE A 97 3.68 8.03 39.58
CA PHE A 97 2.80 7.02 39.02
C PHE A 97 2.92 7.06 37.51
N VAL A 98 3.27 5.93 36.92
CA VAL A 98 3.38 5.73 35.47
C VAL A 98 2.23 4.85 35.01
N ASN A 99 1.46 5.33 34.05
CA ASN A 99 0.37 4.60 33.47
C ASN A 99 0.89 3.55 32.49
N SER A 100 0.62 2.27 32.72
CA SER A 100 0.98 1.16 31.86
C SER A 100 -0.17 0.70 30.96
N LYS A 101 -1.33 1.40 31.01
CA LYS A 101 -2.43 1.16 30.10
C LYS A 101 -2.00 1.36 28.65
N GLN A 102 -2.77 0.81 27.75
CA GLN A 102 -2.60 1.05 26.32
C GLN A 102 -3.14 2.43 25.93
N PHE A 103 -2.32 3.25 25.29
CA PHE A 103 -2.75 4.51 24.68
C PHE A 103 -3.14 4.23 23.23
N THR A 104 -4.46 4.20 23.01
CA THR A 104 -5.07 3.87 21.71
C THR A 104 -5.29 5.10 20.84
N ASP A 105 -5.69 4.87 19.58
CA ASP A 105 -6.14 5.91 18.64
C ASP A 105 -5.13 7.03 18.38
N GLN A 106 -3.84 6.73 18.51
CA GLN A 106 -2.79 7.66 18.17
C GLN A 106 -2.65 7.73 16.64
N LYS A 107 -2.86 8.91 16.07
CA LYS A 107 -2.84 9.09 14.61
C LYS A 107 -1.43 9.39 14.10
N TRP A 108 -1.07 8.75 13.00
CA TRP A 108 0.10 9.08 12.21
C TRP A 108 -0.31 9.41 10.77
N GLY A 109 0.48 10.20 10.07
CA GLY A 109 0.23 10.54 8.68
C GLY A 109 1.41 11.29 8.06
N THR A 110 1.52 11.17 6.74
CA THR A 110 2.59 11.81 5.98
C THR A 110 2.29 13.28 5.75
N SER A 111 3.16 14.17 6.24
CA SER A 111 3.09 15.59 5.89
C SER A 111 3.55 15.83 4.45
N ASN A 112 4.61 15.12 4.03
CA ASN A 112 5.14 15.13 2.67
C ASN A 112 4.98 13.74 2.06
N PRO A 113 4.78 13.64 0.73
CA PRO A 113 4.70 12.35 0.06
C PRO A 113 5.98 11.53 0.22
N ILE A 114 5.82 10.23 0.43
CA ILE A 114 6.90 9.24 0.42
C ILE A 114 7.22 8.88 -1.03
N MET A 115 8.51 8.90 -1.38
CA MET A 115 8.95 8.49 -2.72
C MET A 115 9.14 6.98 -2.75
N MET A 116 8.45 6.30 -3.66
CA MET A 116 8.58 4.88 -3.89
C MET A 116 8.91 4.60 -5.35
N ARG A 117 9.74 3.60 -5.60
CA ARG A 117 10.04 3.13 -6.96
C ARG A 117 9.15 1.96 -7.30
N ASP A 118 8.30 2.15 -8.29
CA ASP A 118 7.43 1.12 -8.85
C ASP A 118 8.00 0.61 -10.18
N LYS A 119 7.74 -0.67 -10.50
CA LYS A 119 8.25 -1.28 -11.73
C LYS A 119 7.50 -0.84 -12.98
N GLU A 120 6.21 -0.53 -12.83
CA GLU A 120 5.33 -0.15 -13.96
C GLU A 120 5.25 1.36 -14.14
N PHE A 121 5.15 2.09 -13.03
CA PHE A 121 4.92 3.54 -13.03
C PHE A 121 6.20 4.36 -12.77
N GLY A 122 7.33 3.69 -12.47
CA GLY A 122 8.59 4.37 -12.18
C GLY A 122 8.62 4.98 -10.78
N MET A 123 8.84 6.30 -10.67
CA MET A 123 8.88 7.01 -9.38
C MET A 123 7.49 7.51 -9.00
N LEU A 124 6.93 6.97 -7.92
CA LEU A 124 5.64 7.36 -7.37
C LEU A 124 5.79 8.15 -6.09
N ARG A 125 4.80 8.99 -5.82
CA ARG A 125 4.64 9.74 -4.58
C ARG A 125 3.43 9.21 -3.84
N LEU A 126 3.65 8.61 -2.67
CA LEU A 126 2.59 8.05 -1.84
C LEU A 126 2.31 8.97 -0.66
N ARG A 127 1.05 9.10 -0.30
CA ARG A 127 0.64 9.63 0.99
C ARG A 127 -0.01 8.52 1.78
N GLY A 128 0.23 8.51 3.10
CA GLY A 128 -0.36 7.50 3.95
C GLY A 128 -0.72 8.06 5.31
N TYR A 129 -1.70 7.42 5.92
CA TYR A 129 -2.10 7.69 7.28
C TYR A 129 -2.64 6.42 7.93
N GLY A 130 -2.75 6.47 9.23
CA GLY A 130 -3.29 5.37 10.02
C GLY A 130 -3.21 5.65 11.50
N ILE A 131 -3.37 4.61 12.28
CA ILE A 131 -3.37 4.67 13.73
C ILE A 131 -2.32 3.72 14.31
N TYR A 132 -1.92 4.02 15.53
CA TYR A 132 -1.08 3.14 16.33
C TYR A 132 -1.50 3.20 17.80
N SER A 133 -1.10 2.20 18.53
CA SER A 133 -1.25 2.19 19.98
C SER A 133 0.04 1.70 20.63
N TYR A 134 0.32 2.22 21.80
CA TYR A 134 1.51 1.86 22.57
C TYR A 134 1.22 1.87 24.06
N GLY A 135 2.10 1.26 24.84
CA GLY A 135 2.05 1.28 26.29
C GLY A 135 3.44 1.38 26.90
N VAL A 136 3.52 1.84 28.13
CA VAL A 136 4.77 1.86 28.87
C VAL A 136 5.06 0.47 29.42
N THR A 137 6.20 -0.11 29.04
CA THR A 137 6.67 -1.43 29.53
C THR A 137 7.85 -1.31 30.47
N ASN A 138 8.67 -0.28 30.29
CA ASN A 138 9.79 -0.01 31.17
C ASN A 138 9.74 1.43 31.69
N ALA A 139 9.21 1.58 32.90
CA ALA A 139 9.05 2.88 33.52
C ALA A 139 10.40 3.57 33.83
N GLU A 140 11.46 2.80 34.11
CA GLU A 140 12.79 3.38 34.40
C GLU A 140 13.38 4.04 33.14
N ILE A 141 13.38 3.33 32.01
CA ILE A 141 13.87 3.86 30.75
C ILE A 141 13.04 5.08 30.37
N PHE A 142 11.71 4.97 30.44
CA PHE A 142 10.81 6.05 30.09
C PHE A 142 11.06 7.32 30.91
N LEU A 143 11.21 7.18 32.22
CA LEU A 143 11.48 8.33 33.10
C LEU A 143 12.86 8.95 32.85
N LYS A 144 13.87 8.16 32.54
CA LYS A 144 15.24 8.65 32.27
C LYS A 144 15.35 9.33 30.92
N GLU A 145 14.83 8.69 29.86
CA GLU A 145 15.08 9.09 28.48
C GLU A 145 14.08 10.14 27.98
N VAL A 146 12.84 10.11 28.48
CA VAL A 146 11.73 10.89 27.90
C VAL A 146 11.14 11.89 28.88
N PHE A 147 10.77 11.44 30.07
CA PHE A 147 10.00 12.24 31.01
C PHE A 147 10.83 13.35 31.66
N GLY A 148 12.05 13.05 32.08
CA GLY A 148 12.91 13.99 32.83
C GLY A 148 12.34 14.33 34.21
N THR A 149 12.14 15.64 34.47
CA THR A 149 11.76 16.13 35.83
C THR A 149 10.41 16.86 35.83
N ASN A 150 9.56 16.66 34.84
CA ASN A 150 8.23 17.27 34.74
C ASN A 150 7.31 16.81 35.88
N GLN A 151 6.29 17.60 36.20
CA GLN A 151 5.29 17.20 37.19
C GLN A 151 4.20 16.30 36.59
N ARG A 152 3.89 16.49 35.32
CA ARG A 152 2.93 15.71 34.54
C ARG A 152 3.47 15.51 33.15
N PHE A 153 3.14 14.40 32.55
CA PHE A 153 3.48 14.06 31.18
C PHE A 153 2.28 13.36 30.53
N ASP A 154 1.93 13.78 29.35
CA ASP A 154 0.80 13.27 28.57
C ASP A 154 1.25 12.76 27.19
N THR A 155 0.34 12.11 26.49
CA THR A 155 0.60 11.53 25.16
C THR A 155 1.01 12.59 24.15
N GLU A 156 0.51 13.82 24.23
CA GLU A 156 0.84 14.90 23.30
C GLU A 156 2.33 15.27 23.37
N SER A 157 2.90 15.23 24.58
CA SER A 157 4.31 15.57 24.81
C SER A 157 5.28 14.71 24.01
N ILE A 158 4.94 13.46 23.70
CA ILE A 158 5.80 12.52 22.95
C ILE A 158 5.27 12.21 21.54
N SER A 159 4.03 12.59 21.24
CA SER A 159 3.35 12.22 19.99
C SER A 159 4.15 12.62 18.75
N GLY A 160 4.73 13.80 18.75
CA GLY A 160 5.55 14.29 17.64
C GLY A 160 6.78 13.42 17.35
N GLN A 161 7.45 12.92 18.41
CA GLN A 161 8.61 12.03 18.27
C GLN A 161 8.18 10.65 17.77
N LEU A 162 7.12 10.07 18.34
CA LEU A 162 6.64 8.75 17.94
C LEU A 162 6.14 8.77 16.49
N LYS A 163 5.40 9.81 16.08
CA LYS A 163 4.97 9.99 14.68
C LYS A 163 6.14 10.01 13.71
N ARG A 164 7.22 10.76 14.02
CA ARG A 164 8.42 10.79 13.17
C ARG A 164 9.10 9.44 13.09
N THR A 165 9.18 8.72 14.20
CA THR A 165 9.75 7.37 14.26
C THR A 165 8.95 6.40 13.39
N ILE A 166 7.62 6.44 13.47
CA ILE A 166 6.73 5.61 12.65
C ILE A 166 6.89 5.95 11.17
N LEU A 167 6.85 7.23 10.81
CA LEU A 167 7.00 7.65 9.42
C LEU A 167 8.33 7.22 8.82
N SER A 168 9.43 7.35 9.59
CA SER A 168 10.74 6.86 9.14
C SER A 168 10.71 5.35 8.87
N GLY A 169 10.14 4.56 9.78
CA GLY A 169 10.10 3.10 9.61
C GLY A 169 9.21 2.65 8.46
N ILE A 170 8.05 3.31 8.27
CA ILE A 170 7.15 3.02 7.15
C ILE A 170 7.80 3.43 5.83
N THR A 171 8.48 4.59 5.77
CA THR A 171 9.19 5.03 4.57
C THR A 171 10.28 4.04 4.16
N ASP A 172 11.08 3.58 5.14
CA ASP A 172 12.10 2.57 4.90
C ASP A 172 11.50 1.25 4.42
N LEU A 173 10.40 0.80 5.04
CA LEU A 173 9.71 -0.43 4.66
C LEU A 173 9.17 -0.35 3.24
N LEU A 174 8.51 0.75 2.87
CA LEU A 174 7.98 0.95 1.52
C LEU A 174 9.10 1.04 0.48
N GLY A 175 10.25 1.65 0.84
CA GLY A 175 11.43 1.72 -0.02
C GLY A 175 12.08 0.35 -0.26
N GLU A 176 12.05 -0.53 0.72
CA GLU A 176 12.57 -1.90 0.66
C GLU A 176 11.56 -2.89 0.06
N SER A 177 10.27 -2.63 0.21
CA SER A 177 9.21 -3.47 -0.34
C SER A 177 9.26 -3.45 -1.87
N LYS A 178 9.14 -4.63 -2.47
CA LYS A 178 9.03 -4.78 -3.93
C LYS A 178 7.58 -4.93 -4.37
N ILE A 179 6.65 -4.58 -3.50
CA ILE A 179 5.21 -4.70 -3.74
C ILE A 179 4.82 -3.61 -4.76
N PRO A 180 4.17 -3.97 -5.87
CA PRO A 180 3.65 -2.99 -6.82
C PRO A 180 2.65 -2.04 -6.14
N ALA A 181 2.61 -0.79 -6.59
CA ALA A 181 1.72 0.22 -6.00
C ALA A 181 0.24 -0.18 -6.04
N LEU A 182 -0.17 -0.91 -7.07
CA LEU A 182 -1.53 -1.44 -7.23
C LEU A 182 -1.89 -2.49 -6.18
N ASP A 183 -0.90 -3.25 -5.72
CA ASP A 183 -1.10 -4.36 -4.79
C ASP A 183 -0.95 -3.91 -3.32
N LEU A 184 -0.55 -2.65 -3.07
CA LEU A 184 -0.35 -2.14 -1.71
C LEU A 184 -1.61 -2.25 -0.87
N ALA A 185 -2.79 -1.94 -1.45
CA ALA A 185 -4.06 -1.97 -0.74
C ALA A 185 -4.45 -3.37 -0.26
N MET A 186 -4.02 -4.41 -0.97
CA MET A 186 -4.27 -5.80 -0.58
C MET A 186 -3.30 -6.32 0.49
N ASN A 187 -2.22 -5.57 0.77
CA ASN A 187 -1.14 -5.98 1.67
C ASN A 187 -1.01 -5.07 2.90
N TYR A 188 -2.04 -4.29 3.26
CA TYR A 188 -1.96 -3.36 4.40
C TYR A 188 -1.71 -4.06 5.73
N ASP A 189 -2.30 -5.23 5.95
CA ASP A 189 -2.12 -5.99 7.19
C ASP A 189 -0.69 -6.52 7.32
N GLU A 190 -0.15 -7.10 6.25
CA GLU A 190 1.23 -7.61 6.20
C GLU A 190 2.25 -6.47 6.35
N LEU A 191 2.02 -5.34 5.69
CA LEU A 191 2.86 -4.15 5.82
C LEU A 191 2.80 -3.56 7.22
N SER A 192 1.63 -3.54 7.84
CA SER A 192 1.42 -3.08 9.21
C SER A 192 2.19 -3.93 10.21
N GLU A 193 2.13 -5.25 10.07
CA GLU A 193 2.85 -6.18 10.95
C GLU A 193 4.38 -6.09 10.74
N GLN A 194 4.84 -6.01 9.50
CA GLN A 194 6.26 -5.81 9.20
C GLN A 194 6.78 -4.48 9.74
N ALA A 195 6.00 -3.40 9.58
CA ALA A 195 6.35 -2.09 10.11
C ALA A 195 6.41 -2.10 11.64
N LYS A 196 5.44 -2.74 12.31
CA LYS A 196 5.42 -2.91 13.75
C LYS A 196 6.69 -3.62 14.23
N ASN A 197 7.03 -4.75 13.62
CA ASN A 197 8.22 -5.53 13.99
C ASN A 197 9.52 -4.76 13.78
N LYS A 198 9.64 -4.00 12.68
CA LYS A 198 10.79 -3.14 12.39
C LYS A 198 10.93 -1.98 13.39
N LEU A 199 9.80 -1.43 13.85
CA LEU A 199 9.76 -0.27 14.74
C LEU A 199 9.87 -0.63 16.23
N GLN A 200 9.52 -1.85 16.61
CA GLN A 200 9.47 -2.29 17.99
C GLN A 200 10.78 -2.00 18.78
N PRO A 201 12.00 -2.26 18.24
CA PRO A 201 13.25 -1.94 18.94
C PRO A 201 13.39 -0.45 19.27
N LYS A 202 12.99 0.43 18.33
CA LYS A 202 13.03 1.89 18.53
C LYS A 202 12.07 2.38 19.62
N PHE A 203 10.92 1.69 19.78
CA PHE A 203 9.98 1.99 20.86
C PHE A 203 10.54 1.54 22.22
N TYR A 204 11.22 0.41 22.27
CA TYR A 204 11.87 -0.06 23.50
C TYR A 204 12.97 0.88 24.00
N GLU A 205 13.66 1.60 23.12
CA GLU A 205 14.65 2.63 23.51
C GLU A 205 14.03 3.74 24.38
N PHE A 206 12.72 3.99 24.22
CA PHE A 206 11.97 4.96 25.03
C PHE A 206 11.22 4.32 26.21
N GLY A 207 11.34 3.01 26.41
CA GLY A 207 10.59 2.27 27.41
C GLY A 207 9.14 1.95 27.01
N PHE A 208 8.80 2.04 25.72
CA PHE A 208 7.47 1.73 25.18
C PHE A 208 7.44 0.39 24.45
N GLU A 209 6.25 -0.16 24.36
CA GLU A 209 5.94 -1.25 23.45
C GLU A 209 4.87 -0.78 22.44
N LEU A 210 5.15 -0.94 21.17
CA LEU A 210 4.20 -0.70 20.09
C LEU A 210 3.20 -1.87 20.04
N LYS A 211 1.99 -1.66 20.55
CA LYS A 211 0.96 -2.71 20.65
C LYS A 211 0.32 -3.00 19.30
N THR A 212 -0.12 -1.95 18.61
CA THR A 212 -0.68 -2.04 17.27
C THR A 212 -0.10 -0.96 16.38
N LEU A 213 0.03 -1.26 15.10
CA LEU A 213 0.26 -0.29 14.04
C LEU A 213 -0.63 -0.69 12.87
N ILE A 214 -1.45 0.23 12.41
CA ILE A 214 -2.40 0.00 11.33
C ILE A 214 -2.18 1.06 10.26
N ILE A 215 -2.01 0.60 9.04
CA ILE A 215 -2.02 1.43 7.85
C ILE A 215 -3.47 1.45 7.35
N GLU A 216 -4.15 2.60 7.47
CA GLU A 216 -5.54 2.73 7.04
C GLU A 216 -5.65 3.05 5.55
N ASN A 217 -4.70 3.83 5.05
CA ASN A 217 -4.67 4.19 3.64
C ASN A 217 -3.25 4.55 3.16
N LEU A 218 -2.95 4.15 1.93
CA LEU A 218 -1.83 4.62 1.12
C LEU A 218 -2.40 5.09 -0.22
N SER A 219 -2.42 6.41 -0.45
CA SER A 219 -2.98 7.02 -1.66
C SER A 219 -1.88 7.50 -2.60
N LEU A 220 -2.16 7.37 -3.88
CA LEU A 220 -1.39 7.94 -4.98
C LEU A 220 -1.78 9.41 -5.21
N PRO A 221 -0.96 10.21 -5.92
CA PRO A 221 -1.38 11.51 -6.43
C PRO A 221 -2.56 11.37 -7.37
N GLU A 222 -3.47 12.34 -7.33
CA GLU A 222 -4.69 12.36 -8.15
C GLU A 222 -4.41 12.23 -9.66
N GLU A 223 -3.29 12.78 -10.14
CA GLU A 223 -2.87 12.66 -11.52
C GLU A 223 -2.56 11.20 -11.90
N VAL A 224 -1.96 10.44 -10.98
CA VAL A 224 -1.63 9.02 -11.19
C VAL A 224 -2.89 8.17 -11.13
N GLU A 225 -3.78 8.45 -10.18
CA GLU A 225 -5.08 7.77 -10.07
C GLU A 225 -5.89 7.95 -11.37
N LYS A 226 -5.96 9.16 -11.91
CA LYS A 226 -6.62 9.42 -13.21
C LYS A 226 -6.01 8.66 -14.38
N VAL A 227 -4.68 8.51 -14.40
CA VAL A 227 -4.01 7.70 -15.44
C VAL A 227 -4.32 6.22 -15.27
N MET A 228 -4.37 5.73 -14.03
CA MET A 228 -4.74 4.35 -13.72
C MET A 228 -6.20 4.06 -14.11
N ASP A 229 -7.14 4.95 -13.79
CA ASP A 229 -8.54 4.84 -14.17
C ASP A 229 -8.70 4.78 -15.69
N LYS A 230 -7.97 5.63 -16.42
CA LYS A 230 -7.95 5.58 -17.89
C LYS A 230 -7.40 4.26 -18.41
N ARG A 231 -6.31 3.75 -17.82
CA ARG A 231 -5.71 2.47 -18.23
C ARG A 231 -6.62 1.29 -17.92
N THR A 232 -7.30 1.30 -16.77
CA THR A 232 -8.30 0.31 -16.41
C THR A 232 -9.49 0.35 -17.37
N SER A 233 -9.98 1.54 -17.70
CA SER A 233 -11.05 1.73 -18.69
C SER A 233 -10.64 1.23 -20.07
N MET A 234 -9.39 1.45 -20.48
CA MET A 234 -8.84 0.89 -21.73
C MET A 234 -8.76 -0.64 -21.69
N GLY A 235 -8.35 -1.22 -20.55
CA GLY A 235 -8.28 -2.68 -20.37
C GLY A 235 -9.64 -3.35 -20.43
N VAL A 236 -10.65 -2.74 -19.84
CA VAL A 236 -12.04 -3.25 -19.86
C VAL A 236 -12.66 -3.15 -21.25
N LEU A 237 -12.39 -2.08 -21.99
CA LEU A 237 -12.92 -1.88 -23.34
C LEU A 237 -12.18 -2.69 -24.42
N GLY A 238 -10.98 -3.17 -24.16
CA GLY A 238 -10.23 -4.13 -24.99
C GLY A 238 -9.87 -3.68 -26.40
N ASN A 239 -10.39 -2.54 -26.87
CA ASN A 239 -10.20 -2.04 -28.24
C ASN A 239 -9.94 -0.52 -28.21
N LEU A 240 -8.82 -0.10 -28.80
CA LEU A 240 -8.42 1.31 -28.85
C LEU A 240 -9.45 2.19 -29.58
N ASN A 241 -10.14 1.63 -30.57
CA ASN A 241 -11.21 2.35 -31.31
C ASN A 241 -12.43 2.62 -30.41
N GLN A 242 -12.83 1.67 -29.57
CA GLN A 242 -13.92 1.87 -28.62
C GLN A 242 -13.55 2.89 -27.54
N TYR A 243 -12.30 2.88 -27.09
CA TYR A 243 -11.79 3.88 -26.15
C TYR A 243 -11.79 5.28 -26.77
N THR A 244 -11.36 5.43 -28.01
CA THR A 244 -11.37 6.71 -28.73
C THR A 244 -12.80 7.24 -28.90
N GLN A 245 -13.77 6.37 -29.20
CA GLN A 245 -15.19 6.73 -29.27
C GLN A 245 -15.74 7.16 -27.91
N TYR A 246 -15.38 6.46 -26.85
CA TYR A 246 -15.76 6.82 -25.48
C TYR A 246 -15.20 8.19 -25.08
N GLN A 247 -13.91 8.44 -25.33
CA GLN A 247 -13.25 9.73 -25.04
C GLN A 247 -13.87 10.88 -25.89
N ALA A 248 -14.22 10.62 -27.12
CA ALA A 248 -14.90 11.60 -27.96
C ALA A 248 -16.30 11.94 -27.43
N ALA A 249 -17.06 10.94 -26.97
CA ALA A 249 -18.38 11.13 -26.36
C ALA A 249 -18.29 11.90 -25.02
N GLU A 250 -17.26 11.64 -24.22
CA GLU A 250 -17.00 12.34 -22.96
C GLU A 250 -16.61 13.81 -23.21
N ALA A 251 -15.73 14.07 -24.16
CA ALA A 251 -15.35 15.43 -24.57
C ALA A 251 -16.55 16.26 -25.09
N ILE A 252 -17.49 15.63 -25.80
CA ILE A 252 -18.73 16.27 -26.23
C ILE A 252 -19.60 16.62 -25.02
N ARG A 253 -19.75 15.70 -24.08
CA ARG A 253 -20.55 15.95 -22.90
C ARG A 253 -19.98 17.08 -22.05
N ASP A 254 -18.64 17.14 -21.90
CA ASP A 254 -17.96 18.20 -21.17
C ASP A 254 -18.06 19.54 -21.90
N ALA A 255 -17.98 19.55 -23.23
CA ALA A 255 -18.19 20.74 -24.05
C ALA A 255 -19.66 21.24 -23.97
N ALA A 256 -20.62 20.34 -23.89
CA ALA A 256 -22.05 20.68 -23.75
C ALA A 256 -22.39 21.26 -22.36
N GLN A 257 -21.62 20.95 -21.33
CA GLN A 257 -21.80 21.48 -19.98
C GLN A 257 -21.17 22.88 -19.78
N ASN A 258 -20.33 23.35 -20.71
CA ASN A 258 -19.70 24.65 -20.67
C ASN A 258 -20.39 25.64 -21.64
N PRO A 259 -21.33 26.49 -21.18
CA PRO A 259 -22.13 27.37 -22.04
C PRO A 259 -21.42 28.66 -22.48
N GLY A 260 -20.09 28.63 -22.70
CA GLY A 260 -19.33 29.77 -23.21
C GLY A 260 -19.22 29.80 -24.73
N MET A 261 -19.01 31.00 -25.34
CA MET A 261 -18.82 31.18 -26.78
C MET A 261 -17.72 30.29 -27.40
N GLY A 262 -16.76 29.84 -26.58
CA GLY A 262 -15.77 28.83 -26.97
C GLY A 262 -16.37 27.41 -27.15
N GLY A 263 -17.46 27.09 -26.44
CA GLY A 263 -18.14 25.79 -26.52
C GLY A 263 -18.89 25.58 -27.82
N VAL A 264 -19.45 26.64 -28.42
CA VAL A 264 -20.18 26.57 -29.71
C VAL A 264 -19.20 26.30 -30.84
N GLY A 265 -18.03 26.93 -30.85
CA GLY A 265 -16.98 26.67 -31.85
C GLY A 265 -16.37 25.27 -31.74
N ALA A 266 -16.16 24.82 -30.49
CA ALA A 266 -15.65 23.47 -30.19
C ALA A 266 -16.70 22.39 -30.52
N SER A 267 -17.98 22.64 -30.29
CA SER A 267 -19.07 21.67 -30.63
C SER A 267 -19.28 21.50 -32.13
N ILE A 268 -19.10 22.57 -32.92
CA ILE A 268 -19.17 22.48 -34.38
C ILE A 268 -17.93 21.79 -34.97
N GLY A 269 -16.73 22.11 -34.43
CA GLY A 269 -15.47 21.48 -34.84
C GLY A 269 -15.40 19.99 -34.42
N ALA A 270 -15.83 19.67 -33.19
CA ALA A 270 -15.93 18.32 -32.72
C ALA A 270 -17.03 17.53 -33.45
N GLY A 271 -18.18 18.15 -33.75
CA GLY A 271 -19.25 17.50 -34.51
C GLY A 271 -18.82 17.12 -35.94
N ALA A 272 -18.02 17.98 -36.61
CA ALA A 272 -17.45 17.68 -37.92
C ALA A 272 -16.36 16.61 -37.88
N ALA A 273 -15.49 16.64 -36.86
CA ALA A 273 -14.48 15.60 -36.66
C ALA A 273 -15.11 14.26 -36.33
N ILE A 274 -16.17 14.24 -35.48
CA ILE A 274 -16.87 13.03 -35.10
C ILE A 274 -17.72 12.53 -36.25
N GLY A 275 -18.36 13.42 -37.03
CA GLY A 275 -19.03 13.05 -38.25
C GLY A 275 -18.13 12.33 -39.26
N ASN A 276 -16.88 12.77 -39.37
CA ASN A 276 -15.87 12.09 -40.17
C ASN A 276 -15.39 10.76 -39.55
N VAL A 277 -15.18 10.71 -38.26
CA VAL A 277 -14.79 9.44 -37.56
C VAL A 277 -15.94 8.45 -37.53
N MET A 278 -17.21 8.90 -37.38
CA MET A 278 -18.37 8.03 -37.49
C MET A 278 -18.62 7.60 -38.94
N ALA A 279 -18.45 8.50 -39.91
CA ALA A 279 -18.50 8.13 -41.34
C ALA A 279 -17.37 7.15 -41.72
N GLU A 280 -16.20 7.30 -41.15
CA GLU A 280 -15.08 6.36 -41.31
C GLU A 280 -15.31 5.04 -40.55
N SER A 281 -15.92 5.08 -39.35
CA SER A 281 -16.32 3.87 -38.62
C SER A 281 -17.47 3.12 -39.25
N LEU A 282 -18.42 3.82 -39.87
CA LEU A 282 -19.48 3.21 -40.67
C LEU A 282 -18.95 2.74 -42.03
N LYS A 283 -17.97 3.42 -42.64
CA LYS A 283 -17.20 2.92 -43.78
C LYS A 283 -16.27 1.78 -43.38
N GLY A 284 -15.72 1.77 -42.14
CA GLY A 284 -14.86 0.72 -41.63
C GLY A 284 -15.56 -0.62 -41.41
N ASN A 285 -16.89 -0.65 -41.29
CA ASN A 285 -17.65 -1.92 -41.36
C ASN A 285 -17.90 -2.40 -42.80
N SER A 286 -17.60 -1.57 -43.81
CA SER A 286 -17.57 -1.95 -45.22
C SER A 286 -16.13 -2.03 -45.77
N HIS A 287 -15.10 -1.68 -45.00
CA HIS A 287 -13.67 -1.78 -45.33
C HIS A 287 -12.87 -2.61 -44.32
N LEU A 288 -13.28 -3.87 -44.12
CA LEU A 288 -12.35 -4.96 -43.97
C LEU A 288 -11.79 -5.33 -45.36
N GLN A 289 -11.20 -4.35 -46.00
CA GLN A 289 -10.42 -4.56 -47.21
C GLN A 289 -9.22 -3.63 -47.19
N ASN A 290 -8.15 -4.03 -46.53
CA ASN A 290 -6.83 -4.01 -47.15
C ASN A 290 -5.81 -4.63 -46.19
N SER A 291 -5.43 -5.80 -46.55
CA SER A 291 -4.11 -6.42 -46.62
C SER A 291 -4.14 -7.91 -46.28
N SER A 292 -4.90 -8.62 -47.04
CA SER A 292 -4.54 -9.95 -47.54
C SER A 292 -5.38 -10.14 -48.79
N GLU A 293 -4.79 -10.46 -49.91
CA GLU A 293 -5.46 -10.84 -51.15
C GLU A 293 -6.51 -11.90 -50.80
N ALA A 294 -7.75 -11.46 -50.64
CA ALA A 294 -8.87 -12.37 -50.50
C ALA A 294 -9.07 -13.04 -51.85
N SER A 295 -8.50 -14.21 -52.01
CA SER A 295 -8.64 -15.05 -53.18
C SER A 295 -10.13 -15.38 -53.33
N THR A 296 -10.80 -14.83 -54.35
CA THR A 296 -12.14 -15.19 -54.76
C THR A 296 -12.07 -16.45 -55.64
N VAL A 297 -13.00 -17.35 -55.41
CA VAL A 297 -13.17 -18.55 -56.24
C VAL A 297 -14.51 -18.50 -56.97
N GLN A 298 -14.55 -19.03 -58.16
CA GLN A 298 -15.81 -19.07 -58.92
C GLN A 298 -16.61 -20.28 -58.44
N CYS A 299 -17.87 -20.05 -58.10
CA CYS A 299 -18.78 -21.12 -57.71
C CYS A 299 -18.98 -22.11 -58.87
N PRO A 300 -18.73 -23.43 -58.68
CA PRO A 300 -18.85 -24.41 -59.75
C PRO A 300 -20.29 -24.61 -60.23
N HIS A 301 -21.30 -24.09 -59.51
CA HIS A 301 -22.68 -24.31 -59.83
C HIS A 301 -23.39 -23.10 -60.49
N CYS A 302 -23.00 -21.88 -60.12
CA CYS A 302 -23.65 -20.66 -60.66
C CYS A 302 -22.67 -19.66 -61.25
N HIS A 303 -21.35 -19.95 -61.21
CA HIS A 303 -20.25 -19.15 -61.75
C HIS A 303 -20.07 -17.75 -61.11
N SER A 304 -20.77 -17.44 -60.02
CA SER A 304 -20.55 -16.20 -59.28
C SER A 304 -19.26 -16.24 -58.52
N GLN A 305 -18.59 -15.09 -58.38
CA GLN A 305 -17.38 -14.95 -57.60
C GLN A 305 -17.71 -14.89 -56.11
N VAL A 306 -17.16 -15.81 -55.28
CA VAL A 306 -17.39 -15.92 -53.87
C VAL A 306 -16.07 -15.97 -53.12
N LEU A 307 -16.01 -15.50 -51.89
CA LEU A 307 -14.83 -15.57 -51.07
C LEU A 307 -14.48 -17.02 -50.74
N ASN A 308 -13.22 -17.37 -50.82
CA ASN A 308 -12.69 -18.73 -50.62
C ASN A 308 -12.98 -19.31 -49.22
N ASN A 309 -13.39 -18.48 -48.25
CA ASN A 309 -13.70 -18.89 -46.88
C ASN A 309 -15.18 -19.28 -46.64
N HIS A 310 -16.06 -19.17 -47.67
CA HIS A 310 -17.45 -19.54 -47.55
C HIS A 310 -17.62 -21.04 -47.72
N LYS A 311 -18.41 -21.68 -46.84
CA LYS A 311 -18.79 -23.10 -46.95
C LYS A 311 -19.91 -23.33 -47.95
N PHE A 312 -20.71 -22.32 -48.20
CA PHE A 312 -21.85 -22.34 -49.15
C PHE A 312 -21.81 -21.10 -50.02
N CYS A 313 -22.21 -21.22 -51.27
CA CYS A 313 -22.34 -20.07 -52.16
C CYS A 313 -23.53 -19.19 -51.72
N PRO A 314 -23.30 -17.86 -51.45
CA PRO A 314 -24.38 -16.98 -51.03
C PRO A 314 -25.45 -16.73 -52.14
N GLU A 315 -25.10 -16.94 -53.43
CA GLU A 315 -25.99 -16.71 -54.53
C GLU A 315 -26.89 -17.90 -54.86
N CYS A 316 -26.34 -19.13 -54.78
CA CYS A 316 -27.14 -20.32 -55.17
C CYS A 316 -27.36 -21.31 -54.01
N GLY A 317 -26.84 -21.04 -52.80
CA GLY A 317 -27.02 -21.86 -51.60
C GLY A 317 -26.31 -23.22 -51.63
N LYS A 318 -25.61 -23.57 -52.71
CA LYS A 318 -24.94 -24.86 -52.82
C LYS A 318 -23.58 -24.87 -52.08
N PRO A 319 -23.15 -26.02 -51.51
CA PRO A 319 -21.87 -26.14 -50.86
C PRO A 319 -20.71 -25.90 -51.81
N LEU A 320 -19.73 -25.15 -51.37
CA LEU A 320 -18.46 -24.94 -52.07
C LEU A 320 -17.48 -25.96 -51.51
N GLU A 321 -16.97 -26.86 -52.34
CA GLU A 321 -15.91 -27.77 -51.94
C GLU A 321 -14.64 -26.96 -51.59
N GLN A 322 -14.22 -27.01 -50.36
CA GLN A 322 -12.93 -26.42 -49.92
C GLN A 322 -11.78 -27.20 -50.59
N LEU A 323 -10.97 -26.53 -51.39
CA LEU A 323 -9.74 -27.09 -51.93
C LEU A 323 -8.80 -27.42 -50.78
N LYS A 324 -8.74 -28.69 -50.41
CA LYS A 324 -7.79 -29.20 -49.42
C LYS A 324 -6.48 -29.39 -50.16
N ASN A 325 -5.41 -28.84 -49.60
CA ASN A 325 -4.04 -29.09 -50.08
C ASN A 325 -3.54 -30.43 -49.52
N LYS A 326 -2.72 -31.14 -50.27
CA LYS A 326 -2.08 -32.36 -49.76
C LYS A 326 -0.79 -32.06 -49.06
N CYS A 327 -0.56 -32.69 -47.92
CA CYS A 327 0.69 -32.59 -47.20
C CYS A 327 1.88 -33.03 -48.02
N ASN A 328 2.90 -32.22 -48.12
CA ASN A 328 4.10 -32.48 -48.90
C ASN A 328 4.92 -33.69 -48.40
N LYS A 329 4.68 -34.17 -47.16
CA LYS A 329 5.43 -35.29 -46.55
C LYS A 329 4.62 -36.57 -46.49
N CYS A 330 3.35 -36.55 -46.13
CA CYS A 330 2.55 -37.77 -45.92
C CYS A 330 1.35 -37.89 -46.85
N GLY A 331 1.06 -36.87 -47.70
CA GLY A 331 -0.05 -36.90 -48.63
C GLY A 331 -1.44 -36.72 -48.04
N ALA A 332 -1.58 -36.53 -46.74
CA ALA A 332 -2.84 -36.29 -46.05
C ALA A 332 -3.45 -34.96 -46.47
N ASP A 333 -4.78 -34.86 -46.44
CA ASP A 333 -5.49 -33.62 -46.76
C ASP A 333 -5.32 -32.59 -45.62
N VAL A 334 -4.86 -31.40 -45.94
CA VAL A 334 -4.55 -30.31 -45.03
C VAL A 334 -5.26 -29.05 -45.48
N ASP A 335 -5.82 -28.30 -44.53
CA ASP A 335 -6.46 -27.02 -44.84
C ASP A 335 -5.45 -26.06 -45.48
N SER A 336 -5.91 -25.31 -46.47
CA SER A 336 -5.07 -24.41 -47.30
C SER A 336 -4.28 -23.38 -46.48
N ASN A 337 -4.71 -23.06 -45.24
CA ASN A 337 -4.08 -22.11 -44.31
C ASN A 337 -3.37 -22.79 -43.14
N ALA A 338 -3.32 -24.12 -43.11
CA ALA A 338 -2.67 -24.83 -42.00
C ALA A 338 -1.15 -24.68 -42.04
N LYS A 339 -0.53 -24.21 -40.98
CA LYS A 339 0.93 -24.08 -40.84
C LYS A 339 1.63 -25.43 -40.67
N PHE A 340 0.93 -26.43 -40.13
CA PHE A 340 1.41 -27.78 -39.85
C PHE A 340 0.41 -28.82 -40.28
N CYS A 341 0.89 -29.97 -40.74
CA CYS A 341 -0.01 -31.12 -41.04
C CYS A 341 -0.47 -31.77 -39.71
N PRO A 342 -1.81 -31.97 -39.54
CA PRO A 342 -2.34 -32.60 -38.34
C PRO A 342 -1.93 -34.08 -38.19
N GLU A 343 -1.67 -34.78 -39.28
CA GLU A 343 -1.34 -36.20 -39.28
C GLU A 343 0.16 -36.47 -38.98
N CYS A 344 1.08 -35.70 -39.56
CA CYS A 344 2.53 -35.96 -39.45
C CYS A 344 3.32 -34.84 -38.81
N GLY A 345 2.69 -33.73 -38.41
CA GLY A 345 3.33 -32.60 -37.75
C GLY A 345 4.31 -31.78 -38.62
N CYS A 346 4.48 -32.10 -39.90
CA CYS A 346 5.40 -31.33 -40.72
C CYS A 346 4.86 -29.95 -41.09
N SER A 347 5.75 -28.94 -41.11
CA SER A 347 5.42 -27.59 -41.56
C SER A 347 5.04 -27.56 -43.04
N GLN A 348 3.91 -26.90 -43.33
CA GLN A 348 3.43 -26.71 -44.70
C GLN A 348 4.03 -25.45 -45.37
N ASN A 349 4.76 -24.64 -44.60
CA ASN A 349 5.41 -23.43 -45.07
C ASN A 349 6.81 -23.75 -45.59
N LEU A 350 6.91 -24.03 -46.87
CA LEU A 350 8.20 -24.21 -47.54
C LEU A 350 8.86 -22.84 -47.76
N GLU A 351 9.81 -22.51 -46.91
CA GLU A 351 10.70 -21.40 -47.17
C GLU A 351 11.55 -21.74 -48.41
N LYS A 352 11.38 -21.02 -49.51
CA LYS A 352 12.22 -21.17 -50.69
C LYS A 352 13.41 -20.22 -50.59
N PHE A 353 14.59 -20.74 -50.94
CA PHE A 353 15.80 -19.97 -51.00
C PHE A 353 16.29 -19.93 -52.44
N CYS A 354 16.89 -18.81 -52.84
CA CYS A 354 17.48 -18.65 -54.15
C CYS A 354 18.62 -19.68 -54.40
N SER A 355 18.60 -20.35 -55.52
CA SER A 355 19.63 -21.33 -55.87
C SER A 355 21.04 -20.72 -56.05
N ASN A 356 21.09 -19.44 -56.43
CA ASN A 356 22.36 -18.73 -56.71
C ASN A 356 22.89 -18.02 -55.44
N CYS A 357 22.10 -17.16 -54.76
CA CYS A 357 22.58 -16.34 -53.64
C CYS A 357 22.06 -16.81 -52.29
N LYS A 358 21.22 -17.85 -52.19
CA LYS A 358 20.63 -18.41 -50.99
C LYS A 358 19.76 -17.41 -50.17
N ALA A 359 19.40 -16.27 -50.72
CA ALA A 359 18.48 -15.33 -50.10
C ALA A 359 17.11 -15.95 -49.99
N LYS A 360 16.38 -15.61 -48.89
CA LYS A 360 15.00 -16.07 -48.63
C LYS A 360 14.07 -15.45 -49.69
N MET A 361 13.28 -16.27 -50.34
CA MET A 361 12.34 -15.86 -51.37
C MET A 361 10.88 -16.05 -50.91
N SER A 362 10.00 -15.15 -51.34
CA SER A 362 8.59 -15.30 -51.13
C SER A 362 8.01 -16.50 -51.88
N PRO A 363 7.07 -17.27 -51.31
CA PRO A 363 6.41 -18.37 -52.05
C PRO A 363 5.78 -17.83 -53.32
N GLY A 364 6.21 -18.36 -54.49
CA GLY A 364 5.68 -17.93 -55.81
C GLY A 364 6.50 -16.85 -56.55
N ALA A 365 7.60 -16.34 -55.99
CA ALA A 365 8.46 -15.39 -56.66
C ALA A 365 9.13 -16.04 -57.88
N LYS A 366 8.96 -15.43 -59.04
CA LYS A 366 9.59 -15.89 -60.31
C LYS A 366 11.05 -15.49 -60.45
N PHE A 367 11.49 -14.48 -59.73
CA PHE A 367 12.85 -13.98 -59.69
C PHE A 367 13.32 -13.68 -58.27
N CYS A 368 14.59 -13.85 -57.99
CA CYS A 368 15.16 -13.50 -56.71
C CYS A 368 15.24 -11.98 -56.53
N PRO A 369 14.74 -11.39 -55.43
CA PRO A 369 14.77 -9.95 -55.21
C PRO A 369 16.18 -9.40 -54.99
N GLU A 370 17.11 -10.24 -54.52
CA GLU A 370 18.49 -9.83 -54.24
C GLU A 370 19.43 -9.93 -55.42
N CYS A 371 19.32 -10.98 -56.28
CA CYS A 371 20.28 -11.21 -57.34
C CYS A 371 19.65 -11.34 -58.76
N GLY A 372 18.33 -11.20 -58.87
CA GLY A 372 17.62 -11.24 -60.13
C GLY A 372 17.55 -12.60 -60.83
N THR A 373 18.10 -13.67 -60.25
CA THR A 373 18.12 -15.00 -60.87
C THR A 373 16.68 -15.55 -60.95
N ALA A 374 16.31 -16.08 -62.12
CA ALA A 374 15.02 -16.73 -62.32
C ALA A 374 14.94 -18.03 -61.49
N ASN A 375 13.81 -18.20 -60.86
CA ASN A 375 13.52 -19.40 -60.06
C ASN A 375 12.67 -20.32 -60.96
N ALA A 376 13.24 -21.43 -61.34
CA ALA A 376 12.58 -22.45 -62.15
C ALA A 376 11.62 -23.30 -61.30
#